data_0194251aff5e12c081c09cc8bf4a30ff
#
_entry.id   0194251aff5e12c081c09cc8bf4a30ff
#
_cell.length_a   1.000
_cell.length_b   1.000
_cell.length_c   1.000
_cell.angle_alpha   90.00
_cell.angle_beta   90.00
_cell.angle_gamma   90.00
#
_symmetry.space_group_name_H-M   'P 1'
#
loop_
_entity.id
_entity.type
_entity.pdbx_description
1 polymer ?
#
loop_
_entity_poly.entity_id
_entity_poly.type
_entity_poly.pdbx_seq_one_letter_code
_entity_poly.pdbx_strand_id
1 'polypeptide(L)'
;MTNFKKEKLLDLYKTAYFVRRSEEEIANNYRKGNIRCPTHLSIGQELVPAIISLFKNNSDLAVSSHRSHGHYLGKGGSLPGLFDELHGLETGCSGGNGGSMHLIDTSVGFMGSTAIVANTIPVGVGLASAIKLDRLNNVVYIFLGDGATEEGVFYESIHYASLKKLPCIFIIENNNFSVYTNLKSRQNIPLSQKIKGFGIKYFLNEKNNFLDLYEKMNIALDYSRSAKEPAIIEVMTHRYLEHCGPNSDDHLNYRDKTFLNDWSNLDILENIKLELNKNYISEHTINSINEETDLIVKSTFTESEEKFLLKLKKTK
;
A
#
# COMPACT_ATOMS: atom_id res chain seq x y z
N MET A 1 -26.84 3.01 7.15
CA MET A 1 -26.01 2.09 6.35
C MET A 1 -25.81 2.77 5.02
N THR A 2 -24.62 3.30 4.77
CA THR A 2 -24.27 3.92 3.49
C THR A 2 -24.39 2.86 2.39
N ASN A 3 -25.19 3.18 1.36
CA ASN A 3 -25.40 2.30 0.20
C ASN A 3 -24.08 2.31 -0.63
N PHE A 4 -23.11 1.50 -0.21
CA PHE A 4 -21.87 1.32 -0.95
C PHE A 4 -22.25 0.72 -2.30
N LYS A 5 -22.13 1.50 -3.36
CA LYS A 5 -22.63 1.13 -4.68
C LYS A 5 -21.95 -0.16 -5.16
N LYS A 6 -22.72 -1.05 -5.79
CA LYS A 6 -22.23 -2.33 -6.35
C LYS A 6 -20.99 -2.16 -7.22
N GLU A 7 -20.96 -1.11 -8.04
CA GLU A 7 -19.83 -0.78 -8.90
C GLU A 7 -18.52 -0.56 -8.10
N LYS A 8 -18.60 0.25 -7.03
CA LYS A 8 -17.45 0.49 -6.15
C LYS A 8 -16.99 -0.77 -5.42
N LEU A 9 -17.91 -1.66 -5.06
CA LEU A 9 -17.57 -2.92 -4.42
C LEU A 9 -16.86 -3.87 -5.39
N LEU A 10 -17.28 -3.89 -6.66
CA LEU A 10 -16.57 -4.62 -7.72
C LEU A 10 -15.18 -4.03 -8.00
N ASP A 11 -15.05 -2.71 -8.07
CA ASP A 11 -13.76 -2.05 -8.30
C ASP A 11 -12.80 -2.29 -7.12
N LEU A 12 -13.33 -2.27 -5.89
CA LEU A 12 -12.57 -2.61 -4.69
C LEU A 12 -12.03 -4.04 -4.77
N TYR A 13 -12.90 -5.00 -5.13
CA TYR A 13 -12.52 -6.40 -5.28
C TYR A 13 -11.48 -6.59 -6.38
N LYS A 14 -11.74 -6.01 -7.56
CA LYS A 14 -10.80 -6.08 -8.69
C LYS A 14 -9.41 -5.60 -8.30
N THR A 15 -9.31 -4.44 -7.65
CA THR A 15 -8.01 -3.90 -7.25
C THR A 15 -7.35 -4.75 -6.17
N ALA A 16 -8.10 -5.18 -5.15
CA ALA A 16 -7.54 -6.03 -4.10
C ALA A 16 -7.02 -7.36 -4.67
N TYR A 17 -7.80 -8.00 -5.55
CA TYR A 17 -7.41 -9.24 -6.23
C TYR A 17 -6.22 -9.02 -7.16
N PHE A 18 -6.22 -7.94 -7.93
CA PHE A 18 -5.10 -7.59 -8.82
C PHE A 18 -3.78 -7.40 -8.05
N VAL A 19 -3.81 -6.70 -6.91
CA VAL A 19 -2.63 -6.55 -6.05
C VAL A 19 -2.19 -7.91 -5.52
N ARG A 20 -3.11 -8.71 -4.96
CA ARG A 20 -2.83 -10.04 -4.43
C ARG A 20 -2.15 -10.92 -5.48
N ARG A 21 -2.74 -11.02 -6.68
CA ARG A 21 -2.22 -11.87 -7.74
C ARG A 21 -0.87 -11.40 -8.29
N SER A 22 -0.68 -10.09 -8.38
CA SER A 22 0.62 -9.52 -8.77
C SER A 22 1.73 -9.90 -7.80
N GLU A 23 1.46 -9.80 -6.51
CA GLU A 23 2.40 -10.14 -5.45
C GLU A 23 2.66 -11.67 -5.36
N GLU A 24 1.63 -12.48 -5.54
CA GLU A 24 1.76 -13.94 -5.59
C GLU A 24 2.58 -14.39 -6.81
N GLU A 25 2.41 -13.73 -7.96
CA GLU A 25 3.22 -14.04 -9.15
C GLU A 25 4.69 -13.71 -8.91
N ILE A 26 4.99 -12.59 -8.25
CA ILE A 26 6.35 -12.25 -7.83
C ILE A 26 6.88 -13.32 -6.86
N ALA A 27 6.11 -13.70 -5.83
CA ALA A 27 6.52 -14.69 -4.83
C ALA A 27 6.85 -16.04 -5.46
N ASN A 28 5.97 -16.53 -6.35
CA ASN A 28 6.10 -17.82 -7.02
C ASN A 28 7.36 -17.91 -7.91
N ASN A 29 7.76 -16.78 -8.48
CA ASN A 29 8.90 -16.72 -9.40
C ASN A 29 10.20 -16.23 -8.76
N TYR A 30 10.17 -15.73 -7.52
CA TYR A 30 11.34 -15.15 -6.85
C TYR A 30 12.53 -16.11 -6.77
N ARG A 31 12.27 -17.39 -6.50
CA ARG A 31 13.31 -18.42 -6.39
C ARG A 31 14.04 -18.75 -7.69
N LYS A 32 13.53 -18.30 -8.85
CA LYS A 32 14.25 -18.42 -10.13
C LYS A 32 15.53 -17.57 -10.19
N GLY A 33 15.68 -16.59 -9.28
CA GLY A 33 16.84 -15.72 -9.20
C GLY A 33 16.92 -14.64 -10.27
N ASN A 34 15.85 -14.43 -11.04
CA ASN A 34 15.75 -13.37 -12.05
C ASN A 34 15.42 -12.00 -11.42
N ILE A 35 14.75 -12.01 -10.26
CA ILE A 35 14.53 -10.85 -9.41
C ILE A 35 15.67 -10.79 -8.40
N ARG A 36 16.58 -9.81 -8.54
CA ARG A 36 17.82 -9.73 -7.75
C ARG A 36 17.79 -8.71 -6.60
N CYS A 37 16.65 -8.14 -6.33
CA CYS A 37 16.46 -7.18 -5.23
C CYS A 37 15.74 -7.83 -4.05
N PRO A 38 16.02 -7.40 -2.80
CA PRO A 38 15.17 -7.72 -1.66
C PRO A 38 13.74 -7.24 -1.94
N THR A 39 12.75 -8.08 -1.70
CA THR A 39 11.36 -7.83 -2.10
C THR A 39 10.45 -7.90 -0.89
N HIS A 40 9.64 -6.85 -0.68
CA HIS A 40 8.72 -6.72 0.43
C HIS A 40 7.29 -6.81 -0.09
N LEU A 41 6.69 -7.99 0.01
CA LEU A 41 5.37 -8.27 -0.57
C LEU A 41 4.23 -7.77 0.32
N SER A 42 3.17 -7.25 -0.32
CA SER A 42 1.99 -6.69 0.35
C SER A 42 0.85 -7.70 0.55
N ILE A 43 1.13 -9.01 0.43
CA ILE A 43 0.12 -10.06 0.60
C ILE A 43 -0.45 -10.01 2.03
N GLY A 44 -1.78 -9.81 2.12
CA GLY A 44 -2.52 -9.56 3.36
C GLY A 44 -2.76 -8.08 3.66
N GLN A 45 -2.14 -7.16 2.92
CA GLN A 45 -2.25 -5.70 3.09
C GLN A 45 -2.91 -5.01 1.89
N GLU A 46 -3.78 -5.71 1.16
CA GLU A 46 -4.41 -5.21 -0.06
C GLU A 46 -5.51 -4.16 0.19
N LEU A 47 -5.99 -4.03 1.43
CA LEU A 47 -7.09 -3.13 1.75
C LEU A 47 -6.76 -1.67 1.44
N VAL A 48 -5.61 -1.18 1.88
CA VAL A 48 -5.22 0.22 1.67
C VAL A 48 -5.09 0.56 0.19
N PRO A 49 -4.32 -0.20 -0.63
CA PRO A 49 -4.25 0.05 -2.07
C PRO A 49 -5.62 -0.04 -2.78
N ALA A 50 -6.47 -0.99 -2.39
CA ALA A 50 -7.80 -1.12 -2.97
C ALA A 50 -8.72 0.07 -2.64
N ILE A 51 -8.67 0.58 -1.41
CA ILE A 51 -9.40 1.79 -1.03
C ILE A 51 -8.87 3.02 -1.77
N ILE A 52 -7.55 3.19 -1.86
CA ILE A 52 -6.95 4.34 -2.57
C ILE A 52 -7.37 4.35 -4.04
N SER A 53 -7.49 3.19 -4.69
CA SER A 53 -7.93 3.12 -6.09
C SER A 53 -9.33 3.70 -6.33
N LEU A 54 -10.21 3.65 -5.32
CA LEU A 54 -11.56 4.23 -5.40
C LEU A 54 -11.57 5.78 -5.33
N PHE A 55 -10.46 6.37 -4.87
CA PHE A 55 -10.26 7.82 -4.80
C PHE A 55 -9.20 8.28 -5.80
N LYS A 56 -8.97 7.49 -6.86
CA LYS A 56 -7.92 7.75 -7.84
C LYS A 56 -8.07 9.14 -8.46
N ASN A 57 -7.03 9.93 -8.24
CA ASN A 57 -6.83 11.24 -8.86
C ASN A 57 -5.33 11.38 -9.15
N ASN A 58 -4.96 11.47 -10.42
CA ASN A 58 -3.55 11.50 -10.81
C ASN A 58 -2.84 12.80 -10.38
N SER A 59 -3.59 13.84 -10.09
CA SER A 59 -3.02 15.08 -9.56
C SER A 59 -2.74 15.04 -8.05
N ASP A 60 -3.33 14.10 -7.29
CA ASP A 60 -2.94 13.83 -5.92
C ASP A 60 -1.63 13.06 -5.90
N LEU A 61 -0.73 13.45 -5.01
CA LEU A 61 0.59 12.86 -4.94
C LEU A 61 0.66 11.75 -3.89
N ALA A 62 1.61 10.84 -4.05
CA ALA A 62 1.83 9.76 -3.11
C ALA A 62 3.33 9.49 -2.92
N VAL A 63 3.72 9.20 -1.69
CA VAL A 63 5.04 8.66 -1.34
C VAL A 63 4.88 7.44 -0.44
N SER A 64 5.81 6.48 -0.53
CA SER A 64 5.68 5.21 0.19
C SER A 64 6.99 4.71 0.79
N SER A 65 6.88 3.72 1.66
CA SER A 65 8.01 2.98 2.25
C SER A 65 8.49 1.86 1.32
N HIS A 66 9.26 0.93 1.87
CA HIS A 66 9.80 -0.24 1.15
C HIS A 66 8.74 -1.25 0.70
N ARG A 67 7.58 -1.35 1.37
CA ARG A 67 6.44 -2.21 0.98
C ARG A 67 5.48 -1.40 0.12
N SER A 68 5.87 -1.14 -1.11
CA SER A 68 5.24 -0.13 -1.95
C SER A 68 4.47 -0.66 -3.16
N HIS A 69 4.59 -1.93 -3.51
CA HIS A 69 3.97 -2.48 -4.72
C HIS A 69 2.46 -2.26 -4.73
N GLY A 70 1.78 -2.61 -3.63
CA GLY A 70 0.34 -2.38 -3.50
C GLY A 70 -0.03 -0.90 -3.63
N HIS A 71 0.70 0.00 -2.96
CA HIS A 71 0.45 1.44 -3.05
C HIS A 71 0.67 2.00 -4.47
N TYR A 72 1.72 1.53 -5.13
CA TYR A 72 2.04 1.88 -6.52
C TYR A 72 0.90 1.45 -7.46
N LEU A 73 0.48 0.17 -7.38
CA LEU A 73 -0.60 -0.37 -8.20
C LEU A 73 -1.96 0.28 -7.86
N GLY A 74 -2.28 0.45 -6.58
CA GLY A 74 -3.50 1.13 -6.12
C GLY A 74 -3.59 2.58 -6.56
N LYS A 75 -2.46 3.29 -6.67
CA LYS A 75 -2.39 4.64 -7.21
C LYS A 75 -2.56 4.68 -8.74
N GLY A 76 -2.45 3.54 -9.40
CA GLY A 76 -2.61 3.36 -10.84
C GLY A 76 -1.29 3.19 -11.59
N GLY A 77 -0.23 2.84 -10.89
CA GLY A 77 1.05 2.51 -11.50
C GLY A 77 0.97 1.30 -12.43
N SER A 78 1.84 1.26 -13.41
CA SER A 78 1.87 0.26 -14.48
C SER A 78 2.37 -1.10 -13.99
N LEU A 79 1.61 -2.18 -14.18
CA LEU A 79 2.07 -3.54 -13.87
C LEU A 79 3.28 -3.96 -14.71
N PRO A 80 3.31 -3.73 -16.05
CA PRO A 80 4.53 -3.94 -16.85
C PRO A 80 5.72 -3.15 -16.29
N GLY A 81 5.51 -1.88 -15.92
CA GLY A 81 6.55 -1.03 -15.31
C GLY A 81 7.09 -1.60 -13.99
N LEU A 82 6.23 -2.17 -13.14
CA LEU A 82 6.65 -2.84 -11.91
C LEU A 82 7.48 -4.10 -12.20
N PHE A 83 7.00 -4.99 -13.06
CA PHE A 83 7.69 -6.24 -13.34
C PHE A 83 9.01 -6.01 -14.09
N ASP A 84 9.03 -5.09 -15.04
CA ASP A 84 10.25 -4.69 -15.74
C ASP A 84 11.28 -4.09 -14.74
N GLU A 85 10.82 -3.32 -13.73
CA GLU A 85 11.69 -2.79 -12.68
C GLU A 85 12.31 -3.89 -11.82
N LEU A 86 11.52 -4.88 -11.41
CA LEU A 86 12.00 -6.03 -10.63
C LEU A 86 13.06 -6.85 -11.38
N HIS A 87 12.96 -6.92 -12.70
CA HIS A 87 13.92 -7.58 -13.57
C HIS A 87 15.12 -6.68 -13.96
N GLY A 88 15.16 -5.42 -13.50
CA GLY A 88 16.25 -4.47 -13.83
C GLY A 88 16.27 -4.08 -15.29
N LEU A 89 15.10 -3.93 -15.92
CA LEU A 89 14.95 -3.48 -17.32
C LEU A 89 14.81 -1.96 -17.36
N GLU A 90 15.37 -1.33 -18.39
CA GLU A 90 15.25 0.12 -18.62
C GLU A 90 13.81 0.61 -18.79
N THR A 91 12.90 -0.29 -19.18
CA THR A 91 11.46 -0.06 -19.29
C THR A 91 10.72 -0.12 -17.95
N GLY A 92 11.43 -0.43 -16.87
CA GLY A 92 10.90 -0.39 -15.51
C GLY A 92 10.52 1.04 -15.08
N CYS A 93 9.62 1.16 -14.11
CA CYS A 93 9.08 2.44 -13.67
C CYS A 93 10.15 3.39 -13.06
N SER A 94 11.29 2.86 -12.64
CA SER A 94 12.47 3.61 -12.16
C SER A 94 13.70 3.35 -13.04
N GLY A 95 13.50 2.98 -14.31
CA GLY A 95 14.57 2.70 -15.27
C GLY A 95 15.37 1.45 -14.96
N GLY A 96 14.83 0.50 -14.19
CA GLY A 96 15.49 -0.74 -13.80
C GLY A 96 16.57 -0.60 -12.70
N ASN A 97 16.64 0.55 -12.03
CA ASN A 97 17.64 0.85 -11.02
C ASN A 97 17.09 0.83 -9.58
N GLY A 98 15.77 0.93 -9.42
CA GLY A 98 15.10 1.02 -8.12
C GLY A 98 14.78 -0.32 -7.49
N GLY A 99 14.53 -1.35 -8.30
CA GLY A 99 14.05 -2.65 -7.83
C GLY A 99 12.72 -2.55 -7.08
N SER A 100 12.49 -3.44 -6.11
CA SER A 100 11.23 -3.53 -5.36
C SER A 100 10.89 -2.29 -4.51
N MET A 101 11.89 -1.59 -4.00
CA MET A 101 11.70 -0.61 -2.93
C MET A 101 11.77 0.85 -3.39
N HIS A 102 12.14 1.11 -4.63
CA HIS A 102 12.34 2.48 -5.13
C HIS A 102 11.57 2.69 -6.44
N LEU A 103 10.24 2.67 -6.31
CA LEU A 103 9.32 2.85 -7.42
C LEU A 103 8.98 4.32 -7.61
N ILE A 104 8.88 4.77 -8.87
CA ILE A 104 8.48 6.13 -9.22
C ILE A 104 7.59 6.05 -10.46
N ASP A 105 6.44 6.73 -10.43
CA ASP A 105 5.60 6.97 -11.61
C ASP A 105 4.86 8.29 -11.44
N THR A 106 5.50 9.35 -11.91
CA THR A 106 4.94 10.71 -11.78
C THR A 106 3.67 10.92 -12.63
N SER A 107 3.43 10.09 -13.63
CA SER A 107 2.25 10.19 -14.49
C SER A 107 0.95 9.86 -13.74
N VAL A 108 1.05 9.06 -12.69
CA VAL A 108 -0.06 8.74 -11.78
C VAL A 108 0.07 9.43 -10.41
N GLY A 109 1.06 10.33 -10.26
CA GLY A 109 1.33 11.03 -9.01
C GLY A 109 2.03 10.19 -7.94
N PHE A 110 2.63 9.03 -8.29
CA PHE A 110 3.45 8.25 -7.37
C PHE A 110 4.89 8.76 -7.41
N MET A 111 5.22 9.65 -6.44
CA MET A 111 6.44 10.44 -6.44
C MET A 111 7.68 9.69 -5.97
N GLY A 112 7.49 8.58 -5.28
CA GLY A 112 8.58 7.70 -4.91
C GLY A 112 8.35 6.83 -3.70
N SER A 113 9.14 5.77 -3.61
CA SER A 113 9.27 4.91 -2.44
C SER A 113 10.75 4.70 -2.10
N THR A 114 11.04 4.27 -0.88
CA THR A 114 12.43 4.03 -0.45
C THR A 114 12.56 2.91 0.57
N ALA A 115 13.72 2.26 0.56
CA ALA A 115 14.11 1.29 1.58
C ALA A 115 14.34 1.92 2.96
N ILE A 116 14.68 3.21 3.01
CA ILE A 116 15.02 3.90 4.26
C ILE A 116 13.73 4.20 5.04
N VAL A 117 13.61 3.59 6.21
CA VAL A 117 12.43 3.74 7.08
C VAL A 117 12.23 5.20 7.44
N ALA A 118 10.97 5.66 7.37
CA ALA A 118 10.51 7.02 7.65
C ALA A 118 11.04 8.13 6.70
N ASN A 119 11.98 7.85 5.80
CA ASN A 119 12.61 8.86 4.94
C ASN A 119 11.61 9.59 4.03
N THR A 120 10.60 8.89 3.49
CA THR A 120 9.59 9.51 2.61
C THR A 120 8.58 10.37 3.35
N ILE A 121 8.50 10.30 4.67
CA ILE A 121 7.56 11.11 5.47
C ILE A 121 7.84 12.61 5.27
N PRO A 122 9.05 13.12 5.55
CA PRO A 122 9.35 14.54 5.33
C PRO A 122 9.30 14.92 3.84
N VAL A 123 9.58 13.99 2.91
CA VAL A 123 9.42 14.23 1.46
C VAL A 123 7.96 14.51 1.14
N GLY A 124 7.03 13.68 1.62
CA GLY A 124 5.59 13.89 1.43
C GLY A 124 5.10 15.21 2.04
N VAL A 125 5.62 15.59 3.21
CA VAL A 125 5.31 16.88 3.85
C VAL A 125 5.87 18.04 3.02
N GLY A 126 7.05 17.89 2.41
CA GLY A 126 7.61 18.86 1.46
C GLY A 126 6.73 19.04 0.23
N LEU A 127 6.24 17.95 -0.37
CA LEU A 127 5.29 17.98 -1.49
C LEU A 127 3.99 18.69 -1.09
N ALA A 128 3.45 18.41 0.09
CA ALA A 128 2.25 19.08 0.59
C ALA A 128 2.48 20.58 0.83
N SER A 129 3.69 20.97 1.21
CA SER A 129 4.08 22.38 1.33
C SER A 129 4.09 23.08 -0.03
N ALA A 130 4.63 22.43 -1.07
CA ALA A 130 4.60 22.94 -2.44
C ALA A 130 3.16 23.11 -2.95
N ILE A 131 2.31 22.08 -2.79
CA ILE A 131 0.88 22.15 -3.13
C ILE A 131 0.21 23.36 -2.50
N LYS A 132 0.49 23.62 -1.23
CA LYS A 132 -0.07 24.76 -0.51
C LYS A 132 0.44 26.09 -1.04
N LEU A 133 1.75 26.21 -1.28
CA LEU A 133 2.38 27.43 -1.82
C LEU A 133 1.82 27.77 -3.21
N ASP A 134 1.67 26.77 -4.05
CA ASP A 134 1.12 26.89 -5.41
C ASP A 134 -0.41 27.01 -5.43
N ARG A 135 -1.07 27.00 -4.25
CA ARG A 135 -2.53 27.09 -4.08
C ARG A 135 -3.31 26.02 -4.86
N LEU A 136 -2.71 24.86 -5.04
CA LEU A 136 -3.35 23.73 -5.70
C LEU A 136 -4.39 23.05 -4.79
N ASN A 137 -5.32 22.32 -5.42
CA ASN A 137 -6.36 21.58 -4.68
C ASN A 137 -6.07 20.06 -4.62
N ASN A 138 -4.81 19.72 -4.44
CA ASN A 138 -4.30 18.36 -4.37
C ASN A 138 -4.05 17.95 -2.92
N VAL A 139 -3.94 16.65 -2.70
CA VAL A 139 -3.58 16.03 -1.42
C VAL A 139 -2.36 15.14 -1.60
N VAL A 140 -1.55 14.98 -0.57
CA VAL A 140 -0.44 14.04 -0.56
C VAL A 140 -0.77 12.86 0.35
N TYR A 141 -0.76 11.65 -0.19
CA TYR A 141 -0.78 10.41 0.57
C TYR A 141 0.65 10.04 1.00
N ILE A 142 0.84 9.81 2.29
CA ILE A 142 2.13 9.43 2.88
C ILE A 142 1.94 8.06 3.52
N PHE A 143 2.37 6.99 2.82
CA PHE A 143 2.24 5.63 3.31
C PHE A 143 3.44 5.22 4.15
N LEU A 144 3.18 4.63 5.32
CA LEU A 144 4.22 4.20 6.24
C LEU A 144 3.74 3.00 7.08
N GLY A 145 4.68 2.20 7.58
CA GLY A 145 4.39 1.14 8.54
C GLY A 145 4.44 1.65 9.99
N ASP A 146 3.95 0.84 10.93
CA ASP A 146 3.97 1.15 12.37
C ASP A 146 5.38 1.42 12.92
N GLY A 147 6.40 0.69 12.44
CA GLY A 147 7.79 0.92 12.85
C GLY A 147 8.31 2.31 12.50
N ALA A 148 7.85 2.92 11.41
CA ALA A 148 8.26 4.27 11.03
C ALA A 148 7.75 5.35 12.00
N THR A 149 6.72 5.05 12.78
CA THR A 149 6.19 5.99 13.80
C THR A 149 7.08 6.11 15.05
N GLU A 150 8.17 5.36 15.11
CA GLU A 150 9.15 5.41 16.21
C GLU A 150 10.35 6.30 15.87
N GLU A 151 10.50 6.63 14.60
CA GLU A 151 11.54 7.56 14.14
C GLU A 151 11.20 9.00 14.53
N GLY A 152 12.19 9.75 14.99
CA GLY A 152 12.03 11.16 15.39
C GLY A 152 11.44 12.02 14.28
N VAL A 153 11.85 11.78 13.04
CA VAL A 153 11.38 12.52 11.86
C VAL A 153 9.88 12.39 11.60
N PHE A 154 9.23 11.31 12.08
CA PHE A 154 7.77 11.20 12.04
C PHE A 154 7.12 12.31 12.86
N TYR A 155 7.56 12.50 14.11
CA TYR A 155 7.01 13.51 15.03
C TYR A 155 7.32 14.92 14.54
N GLU A 156 8.51 15.18 14.06
CA GLU A 156 8.88 16.45 13.43
C GLU A 156 7.98 16.78 12.24
N SER A 157 7.76 15.79 11.36
CA SER A 157 6.95 15.92 10.16
C SER A 157 5.48 16.18 10.46
N ILE A 158 4.86 15.43 11.38
CA ILE A 158 3.45 15.64 11.75
C ILE A 158 3.25 16.97 12.46
N HIS A 159 4.21 17.38 13.32
CA HIS A 159 4.18 18.68 13.97
C HIS A 159 4.22 19.80 12.93
N TYR A 160 5.17 19.74 12.01
CA TYR A 160 5.30 20.75 10.94
C TYR A 160 4.06 20.79 10.04
N ALA A 161 3.54 19.61 9.64
CA ALA A 161 2.34 19.52 8.83
C ALA A 161 1.11 20.16 9.52
N SER A 162 0.95 19.91 10.82
CA SER A 162 -0.11 20.52 11.64
C SER A 162 0.06 22.04 11.74
N LEU A 163 1.25 22.49 12.14
CA LEU A 163 1.56 23.93 12.30
C LEU A 163 1.34 24.71 11.00
N LYS A 164 1.75 24.11 9.88
CA LYS A 164 1.63 24.74 8.55
C LYS A 164 0.30 24.45 7.86
N LYS A 165 -0.59 23.64 8.46
CA LYS A 165 -1.89 23.27 7.88
C LYS A 165 -1.73 22.73 6.46
N LEU A 166 -1.01 21.61 6.32
CA LEU A 166 -0.65 21.05 5.02
C LEU A 166 -1.67 20.01 4.54
N PRO A 167 -2.02 19.96 3.24
CA PRO A 167 -2.98 19.03 2.69
C PRO A 167 -2.34 17.64 2.48
N CYS A 168 -2.13 16.90 3.56
CA CYS A 168 -1.60 15.55 3.49
C CYS A 168 -2.32 14.57 4.44
N ILE A 169 -2.29 13.29 4.07
CA ILE A 169 -2.86 12.21 4.84
C ILE A 169 -1.77 11.18 5.08
N PHE A 170 -1.42 10.98 6.35
CA PHE A 170 -0.51 9.91 6.77
C PHE A 170 -1.33 8.63 6.91
N ILE A 171 -0.99 7.61 6.14
CA ILE A 171 -1.67 6.31 6.15
C ILE A 171 -0.69 5.30 6.74
N ILE A 172 -0.99 4.87 7.97
CA ILE A 172 -0.15 3.99 8.77
C ILE A 172 -0.71 2.57 8.67
N GLU A 173 -0.01 1.69 7.97
CA GLU A 173 -0.33 0.27 7.93
C GLU A 173 0.31 -0.42 9.14
N ASN A 174 -0.48 -0.61 10.19
CA ASN A 174 -0.04 -1.21 11.43
C ASN A 174 -0.28 -2.72 11.41
N ASN A 175 0.78 -3.48 11.14
CA ASN A 175 0.75 -4.95 11.18
C ASN A 175 1.30 -5.51 12.51
N ASN A 176 1.46 -4.66 13.53
CA ASN A 176 1.98 -4.96 14.86
C ASN A 176 3.46 -5.38 14.92
N PHE A 177 4.20 -5.39 13.82
CA PHE A 177 5.57 -5.89 13.81
C PHE A 177 6.49 -4.99 12.99
N SER A 178 7.61 -4.61 13.58
CA SER A 178 8.78 -4.12 12.86
C SER A 178 9.76 -5.28 12.68
N VAL A 179 9.83 -5.84 11.49
CA VAL A 179 10.44 -7.14 11.17
C VAL A 179 9.83 -8.24 12.05
N TYR A 180 10.45 -8.59 13.18
CA TYR A 180 10.01 -9.61 14.14
C TYR A 180 9.64 -9.01 15.51
N THR A 181 9.91 -7.72 15.73
CA THR A 181 9.68 -7.07 17.03
C THR A 181 8.24 -6.58 17.16
N ASN A 182 7.54 -7.12 18.14
CA ASN A 182 6.14 -6.76 18.40
C ASN A 182 5.99 -5.30 18.82
N LEU A 183 4.89 -4.67 18.42
CA LEU A 183 4.55 -3.28 18.75
C LEU A 183 4.58 -3.01 20.28
N LYS A 184 4.07 -3.94 21.10
CA LYS A 184 4.05 -3.82 22.56
C LYS A 184 5.45 -3.72 23.20
N SER A 185 6.48 -4.26 22.54
CA SER A 185 7.88 -4.15 22.99
C SER A 185 8.53 -2.84 22.57
N ARG A 186 7.91 -2.08 21.64
CA ARG A 186 8.45 -0.85 21.06
C ARG A 186 7.70 0.40 21.50
N GLN A 187 6.42 0.27 21.83
CA GLN A 187 5.54 1.38 22.18
C GLN A 187 4.81 1.10 23.49
N ASN A 188 4.96 2.01 24.45
CA ASN A 188 4.36 1.91 25.78
C ASN A 188 2.92 2.46 25.85
N ILE A 189 2.52 3.28 24.88
CA ILE A 189 1.17 3.85 24.77
C ILE A 189 0.69 3.79 23.31
N PRO A 190 -0.63 3.66 23.09
CA PRO A 190 -1.21 3.67 21.74
C PRO A 190 -0.83 4.92 20.94
N LEU A 191 -0.65 4.76 19.64
CA LEU A 191 -0.30 5.86 18.74
C LEU A 191 -1.36 6.98 18.79
N SER A 192 -2.64 6.65 18.90
CA SER A 192 -3.75 7.61 19.07
C SER A 192 -3.53 8.59 20.24
N GLN A 193 -2.96 8.13 21.33
CA GLN A 193 -2.67 9.00 22.49
C GLN A 193 -1.47 9.92 22.21
N LYS A 194 -0.45 9.42 21.51
CA LYS A 194 0.70 10.24 21.10
C LYS A 194 0.28 11.36 20.16
N ILE A 195 -0.55 11.01 19.14
CA ILE A 195 -1.02 11.94 18.09
C ILE A 195 -1.94 13.03 18.65
N LYS A 196 -2.74 12.72 19.66
CA LYS A 196 -3.68 13.69 20.29
C LYS A 196 -3.00 15.00 20.66
N GLY A 197 -1.75 14.96 21.12
CA GLY A 197 -0.97 16.14 21.50
C GLY A 197 -0.61 17.08 20.35
N PHE A 198 -0.66 16.61 19.10
CA PHE A 198 -0.32 17.40 17.92
C PHE A 198 -1.54 18.09 17.28
N GLY A 199 -2.76 17.85 17.78
CA GLY A 199 -3.97 18.48 17.25
C GLY A 199 -4.37 17.99 15.85
N ILE A 200 -3.84 16.84 15.39
CA ILE A 200 -4.13 16.26 14.09
C ILE A 200 -5.35 15.35 14.17
N LYS A 201 -6.21 15.41 13.16
CA LYS A 201 -7.37 14.51 13.04
C LYS A 201 -6.89 13.08 12.84
N TYR A 202 -7.31 12.18 13.72
CA TYR A 202 -6.88 10.79 13.73
C TYR A 202 -8.07 9.84 13.58
N PHE A 203 -7.90 8.84 12.72
CA PHE A 203 -8.86 7.77 12.47
C PHE A 203 -8.17 6.41 12.65
N LEU A 204 -8.86 5.46 13.28
CA LEU A 204 -8.40 4.08 13.44
C LEU A 204 -9.36 3.12 12.74
N ASN A 205 -8.83 2.29 11.83
CA ASN A 205 -9.54 1.14 11.27
C ASN A 205 -9.02 -0.13 11.96
N GLU A 206 -9.82 -0.73 12.84
CA GLU A 206 -9.34 -1.79 13.75
C GLU A 206 -9.38 -3.21 13.16
N LYS A 207 -10.26 -3.47 12.21
CA LYS A 207 -10.59 -4.85 11.80
C LYS A 207 -10.49 -5.10 10.31
N ASN A 208 -9.57 -4.44 9.64
CA ASN A 208 -9.44 -4.57 8.18
C ASN A 208 -10.79 -4.38 7.45
N ASN A 209 -11.65 -3.51 7.98
CA ASN A 209 -13.00 -3.29 7.48
C ASN A 209 -12.99 -2.25 6.35
N PHE A 210 -13.34 -2.69 5.14
CA PHE A 210 -13.28 -1.83 3.95
C PHE A 210 -14.33 -0.71 3.95
N LEU A 211 -15.54 -0.92 4.49
CA LEU A 211 -16.56 0.13 4.57
C LEU A 211 -16.13 1.23 5.53
N ASP A 212 -15.66 0.85 6.71
CA ASP A 212 -15.15 1.77 7.71
C ASP A 212 -13.96 2.57 7.20
N LEU A 213 -13.01 1.91 6.51
CA LEU A 213 -11.85 2.60 5.94
C LEU A 213 -12.25 3.54 4.81
N TYR A 214 -13.19 3.13 3.94
CA TYR A 214 -13.70 3.99 2.88
C TYR A 214 -14.33 5.28 3.43
N GLU A 215 -15.16 5.17 4.46
CA GLU A 215 -15.79 6.33 5.10
C GLU A 215 -14.74 7.26 5.73
N LYS A 216 -13.79 6.70 6.47
CA LYS A 216 -12.71 7.47 7.10
C LYS A 216 -11.81 8.14 6.08
N MET A 217 -11.50 7.45 4.98
CA MET A 217 -10.72 8.03 3.88
C MET A 217 -11.47 9.19 3.21
N ASN A 218 -12.76 9.03 2.95
CA ASN A 218 -13.57 10.10 2.38
C ASN A 218 -13.58 11.35 3.27
N ILE A 219 -13.79 11.16 4.57
CA ILE A 219 -13.76 12.27 5.55
C ILE A 219 -12.38 12.92 5.60
N ALA A 220 -11.31 12.12 5.63
CA ALA A 220 -9.93 12.62 5.69
C ALA A 220 -9.56 13.40 4.41
N LEU A 221 -9.98 12.92 3.24
CA LEU A 221 -9.75 13.59 1.96
C LEU A 221 -10.48 14.94 1.89
N ASP A 222 -11.77 14.96 2.22
CA ASP A 222 -12.54 16.20 2.23
C ASP A 222 -11.95 17.21 3.21
N TYR A 223 -11.55 16.74 4.39
CA TYR A 223 -10.91 17.57 5.40
C TYR A 223 -9.57 18.14 4.91
N SER A 224 -8.69 17.29 4.37
CA SER A 224 -7.38 17.74 3.87
C SER A 224 -7.50 18.66 2.67
N ARG A 225 -8.49 18.46 1.78
CA ARG A 225 -8.72 19.35 0.62
C ARG A 225 -9.32 20.69 1.02
N SER A 226 -10.36 20.69 1.84
CA SER A 226 -11.14 21.88 2.17
C SER A 226 -10.46 22.72 3.25
N ALA A 227 -10.10 22.12 4.38
CA ALA A 227 -9.48 22.81 5.50
C ALA A 227 -7.97 23.04 5.30
N LYS A 228 -7.35 22.33 4.32
CA LYS A 228 -5.89 22.33 4.12
C LYS A 228 -5.14 21.89 5.38
N GLU A 229 -5.67 20.92 6.11
CA GLU A 229 -5.09 20.41 7.35
C GLU A 229 -4.74 18.91 7.23
N PRO A 230 -3.68 18.44 7.89
CA PRO A 230 -3.30 17.04 7.81
C PRO A 230 -4.27 16.13 8.56
N ALA A 231 -4.35 14.88 8.10
CA ALA A 231 -5.05 13.81 8.80
C ALA A 231 -4.14 12.58 8.93
N ILE A 232 -4.43 11.73 9.92
CA ILE A 232 -3.78 10.44 10.12
C ILE A 232 -4.84 9.35 10.09
N ILE A 233 -4.61 8.31 9.29
CA ILE A 233 -5.42 7.10 9.28
C ILE A 233 -4.51 5.93 9.65
N GLU A 234 -4.77 5.30 10.77
CA GLU A 234 -4.10 4.05 11.16
C GLU A 234 -5.00 2.87 10.77
N VAL A 235 -4.45 1.95 9.99
CA VAL A 235 -5.13 0.77 9.50
C VAL A 235 -4.45 -0.44 10.10
N MET A 236 -5.18 -1.15 10.97
CA MET A 236 -4.71 -2.44 11.46
C MET A 236 -4.77 -3.45 10.34
N THR A 237 -3.66 -4.08 10.07
CA THR A 237 -3.50 -5.00 8.95
C THR A 237 -2.61 -6.19 9.32
N HIS A 238 -2.40 -7.10 8.38
CA HIS A 238 -1.54 -8.27 8.58
C HIS A 238 -0.80 -8.63 7.30
N ARG A 239 0.46 -8.97 7.40
CA ARG A 239 1.23 -9.57 6.30
C ARG A 239 1.27 -11.09 6.47
N TYR A 240 0.98 -11.83 5.41
CA TYR A 240 0.97 -13.31 5.46
C TYR A 240 2.36 -13.93 5.30
N LEU A 241 3.27 -13.23 4.61
CA LEU A 241 4.62 -13.70 4.35
C LEU A 241 5.65 -13.03 5.28
N GLU A 242 6.89 -13.46 5.19
CA GLU A 242 8.02 -12.88 5.89
C GLU A 242 8.20 -11.38 5.61
N HIS A 243 8.97 -10.69 6.44
CA HIS A 243 9.20 -9.25 6.26
C HIS A 243 9.77 -8.91 4.88
N CYS A 244 10.74 -9.69 4.42
CA CYS A 244 11.41 -9.53 3.14
C CYS A 244 11.64 -10.91 2.52
N GLY A 245 10.98 -11.19 1.42
CA GLY A 245 11.01 -12.46 0.71
C GLY A 245 9.65 -13.11 0.54
N PRO A 246 9.60 -14.26 -0.16
CA PRO A 246 8.36 -14.92 -0.55
C PRO A 246 7.91 -16.04 0.41
N ASN A 247 8.64 -16.29 1.51
CA ASN A 247 8.38 -17.44 2.34
C ASN A 247 7.41 -17.14 3.49
N SER A 248 6.74 -18.17 4.02
CA SER A 248 6.11 -18.08 5.33
C SER A 248 7.20 -18.08 6.42
N ASP A 249 7.00 -17.25 7.43
CA ASP A 249 7.87 -17.16 8.61
C ASP A 249 7.16 -17.57 9.92
N ASP A 250 6.00 -18.25 9.83
CA ASP A 250 5.22 -18.68 10.97
C ASP A 250 5.96 -19.69 11.84
N HIS A 251 6.90 -20.44 11.24
CA HIS A 251 7.79 -21.38 11.96
C HIS A 251 8.72 -20.69 12.96
N LEU A 252 8.95 -19.39 12.85
CA LEU A 252 9.75 -18.59 13.78
C LEU A 252 9.00 -18.28 15.09
N ASN A 253 7.69 -18.54 15.15
CA ASN A 253 6.83 -18.42 16.34
C ASN A 253 6.85 -17.06 17.06
N TYR A 254 7.19 -15.95 16.37
CA TYR A 254 7.12 -14.61 16.93
C TYR A 254 5.70 -14.03 16.88
N ARG A 255 4.83 -14.59 16.05
CA ARG A 255 3.38 -14.37 16.02
C ARG A 255 2.70 -15.55 16.72
N ASP A 256 1.84 -15.28 17.70
CA ASP A 256 1.10 -16.37 18.34
C ASP A 256 -0.01 -16.91 17.41
N LYS A 257 -0.42 -18.17 17.66
CA LYS A 257 -1.41 -18.86 16.83
C LYS A 257 -2.80 -18.21 16.88
N THR A 258 -3.16 -17.60 18.00
CA THR A 258 -4.45 -16.89 18.14
C THR A 258 -4.46 -15.70 17.23
N PHE A 259 -3.40 -14.91 17.25
CA PHE A 259 -3.23 -13.76 16.34
C PHE A 259 -3.34 -14.18 14.88
N LEU A 260 -2.64 -15.24 14.47
CA LEU A 260 -2.69 -15.74 13.08
C LEU A 260 -4.10 -16.21 12.68
N ASN A 261 -4.80 -16.92 13.56
CA ASN A 261 -6.16 -17.39 13.30
C ASN A 261 -7.15 -16.23 13.21
N ASP A 262 -7.05 -15.24 14.07
CA ASP A 262 -7.91 -14.05 14.03
C ASP A 262 -7.76 -13.32 12.68
N TRP A 263 -6.53 -13.14 12.19
CA TRP A 263 -6.28 -12.47 10.93
C TRP A 263 -6.65 -13.30 9.71
N SER A 264 -6.53 -14.63 9.75
CA SER A 264 -7.00 -15.50 8.65
C SER A 264 -8.51 -15.35 8.40
N ASN A 265 -9.29 -15.12 9.46
CA ASN A 265 -10.73 -14.85 9.39
C ASN A 265 -11.05 -13.43 8.90
N LEU A 266 -10.05 -12.55 8.78
CA LEU A 266 -10.18 -11.17 8.34
C LEU A 266 -9.56 -10.93 6.95
N ASP A 267 -9.32 -11.99 6.17
CA ASP A 267 -8.81 -11.84 4.80
C ASP A 267 -9.72 -10.91 4.00
N ILE A 268 -9.11 -9.90 3.39
CA ILE A 268 -9.87 -8.83 2.74
C ILE A 268 -10.62 -9.32 1.50
N LEU A 269 -10.04 -10.25 0.73
CA LEU A 269 -10.70 -10.77 -0.47
C LEU A 269 -11.94 -11.57 -0.10
N GLU A 270 -11.85 -12.42 0.93
CA GLU A 270 -13.00 -13.18 1.40
C GLU A 270 -14.09 -12.27 1.98
N ASN A 271 -13.70 -11.24 2.74
CA ASN A 271 -14.66 -10.27 3.29
C ASN A 271 -15.38 -9.48 2.19
N ILE A 272 -14.69 -9.06 1.13
CA ILE A 272 -15.31 -8.38 0.00
C ILE A 272 -16.22 -9.36 -0.78
N LYS A 273 -15.81 -10.61 -1.00
CA LYS A 273 -16.64 -11.65 -1.66
C LYS A 273 -17.95 -11.88 -0.90
N LEU A 274 -17.89 -12.01 0.41
CA LEU A 274 -19.08 -12.14 1.24
C LEU A 274 -20.04 -10.98 1.03
N GLU A 275 -19.52 -9.76 0.93
CA GLU A 275 -20.36 -8.58 0.70
C GLU A 275 -20.87 -8.50 -0.75
N LEU A 276 -20.09 -8.92 -1.74
CA LEU A 276 -20.52 -9.06 -3.13
C LEU A 276 -21.71 -10.03 -3.24
N ASN A 277 -21.63 -11.19 -2.57
CA ASN A 277 -22.69 -12.18 -2.55
C ASN A 277 -23.98 -11.63 -1.90
N LYS A 278 -23.89 -10.90 -0.79
CA LYS A 278 -25.03 -10.20 -0.18
C LYS A 278 -25.66 -9.17 -1.11
N ASN A 279 -24.88 -8.58 -2.01
CA ASN A 279 -25.34 -7.63 -3.02
C ASN A 279 -25.77 -8.30 -4.33
N TYR A 280 -25.99 -9.62 -4.33
CA TYR A 280 -26.43 -10.40 -5.50
C TYR A 280 -25.49 -10.31 -6.71
N ILE A 281 -24.20 -10.20 -6.49
CA ILE A 281 -23.19 -10.39 -7.53
C ILE A 281 -22.93 -11.90 -7.65
N SER A 282 -23.01 -12.41 -8.87
CA SER A 282 -22.88 -13.85 -9.11
C SER A 282 -21.43 -14.31 -8.95
N GLU A 283 -21.24 -15.55 -8.51
CA GLU A 283 -19.92 -16.19 -8.51
C GLU A 283 -19.27 -16.23 -9.89
N HIS A 284 -20.11 -16.36 -10.95
CA HIS A 284 -19.63 -16.30 -12.33
C HIS A 284 -18.94 -14.95 -12.61
N THR A 285 -19.50 -13.83 -12.14
CA THR A 285 -18.88 -12.50 -12.30
C THR A 285 -17.55 -12.41 -11.57
N ILE A 286 -17.49 -12.93 -10.33
CA ILE A 286 -16.27 -12.94 -9.52
C ILE A 286 -15.20 -13.79 -10.20
N ASN A 287 -15.56 -15.00 -10.66
CA ASN A 287 -14.63 -15.91 -11.35
C ASN A 287 -14.12 -15.32 -12.66
N SER A 288 -14.97 -14.66 -13.44
CA SER A 288 -14.55 -13.96 -14.67
C SER A 288 -13.51 -12.86 -14.37
N ILE A 289 -13.69 -12.09 -13.29
CA ILE A 289 -12.72 -11.08 -12.85
C ILE A 289 -11.38 -11.75 -12.48
N ASN A 290 -11.45 -12.87 -11.76
CA ASN A 290 -10.27 -13.59 -11.34
C ASN A 290 -9.49 -14.14 -12.54
N GLU A 291 -10.17 -14.83 -13.46
CA GLU A 291 -9.57 -15.41 -14.67
C GLU A 291 -8.92 -14.33 -15.55
N GLU A 292 -9.60 -13.22 -15.77
CA GLU A 292 -9.05 -12.09 -16.53
C GLU A 292 -7.80 -11.52 -15.84
N THR A 293 -7.86 -11.31 -14.53
CA THR A 293 -6.74 -10.78 -13.73
C THR A 293 -5.56 -11.76 -13.75
N ASP A 294 -5.80 -13.04 -13.56
CA ASP A 294 -4.76 -14.07 -13.57
C ASP A 294 -4.04 -14.13 -14.93
N LEU A 295 -4.80 -14.03 -16.02
CA LEU A 295 -4.24 -14.00 -17.36
C LEU A 295 -3.35 -12.76 -17.57
N ILE A 296 -3.85 -11.58 -17.20
CA ILE A 296 -3.10 -10.32 -17.36
C ILE A 296 -1.81 -10.36 -16.52
N VAL A 297 -1.89 -10.76 -15.26
CA VAL A 297 -0.73 -10.79 -14.37
C VAL A 297 0.32 -11.77 -14.87
N LYS A 298 -0.10 -13.00 -15.23
CA LYS A 298 0.80 -14.03 -15.68
C LYS A 298 1.46 -13.70 -17.03
N SER A 299 0.69 -13.21 -17.99
CA SER A 299 1.24 -12.83 -19.30
C SER A 299 2.23 -11.67 -19.16
N THR A 300 1.88 -10.63 -18.40
CA THR A 300 2.77 -9.48 -18.17
C THR A 300 4.07 -9.88 -17.48
N PHE A 301 4.01 -10.77 -16.49
CA PHE A 301 5.21 -11.26 -15.82
C PHE A 301 6.10 -12.06 -16.80
N THR A 302 5.50 -12.96 -17.58
CA THR A 302 6.21 -13.77 -18.57
C THR A 302 6.90 -12.90 -19.60
N GLU A 303 6.21 -11.89 -20.14
CA GLU A 303 6.79 -10.94 -21.10
C GLU A 303 8.00 -10.18 -20.51
N SER A 304 7.91 -9.76 -19.25
CA SER A 304 9.02 -9.09 -18.56
C SER A 304 10.21 -10.04 -18.34
N GLU A 305 9.95 -11.28 -17.92
CA GLU A 305 10.99 -12.31 -17.74
C GLU A 305 11.68 -12.64 -19.08
N GLU A 306 10.94 -12.75 -20.19
CA GLU A 306 11.48 -12.98 -21.52
C GLU A 306 12.39 -11.84 -21.99
N LYS A 307 11.97 -10.58 -21.80
CA LYS A 307 12.81 -9.40 -22.08
C LYS A 307 14.13 -9.46 -21.28
N PHE A 308 14.06 -9.80 -20.00
CA PHE A 308 15.24 -9.96 -19.15
C PHE A 308 16.18 -11.05 -19.66
N LEU A 309 15.65 -12.23 -19.99
CA LEU A 309 16.46 -13.34 -20.51
C LEU A 309 17.10 -13.01 -21.86
N LEU A 310 16.42 -12.25 -22.72
CA LEU A 310 16.98 -11.74 -23.98
C LEU A 310 18.10 -10.73 -23.75
N LYS A 311 17.97 -9.83 -22.74
CA LYS A 311 19.03 -8.90 -22.32
C LYS A 311 20.28 -9.66 -21.87
N LEU A 312 20.12 -10.69 -21.04
CA LEU A 312 21.25 -11.52 -20.57
C LEU A 312 22.00 -12.24 -21.70
N LYS A 313 21.30 -12.69 -22.74
CA LYS A 313 21.92 -13.33 -23.92
C LYS A 313 22.75 -12.35 -24.76
N LYS A 314 22.37 -11.08 -24.80
CA LYS A 314 23.09 -10.03 -25.55
C LYS A 314 24.34 -9.51 -24.82
N THR A 315 24.45 -9.74 -23.52
CA THR A 315 25.54 -9.24 -22.68
C THR A 315 26.64 -10.30 -22.49
N LYS A 316 26.42 -11.53 -22.95
CA LYS A 316 27.42 -12.61 -23.06
C LYS A 316 28.03 -12.66 -24.46
#